data_bc06c0caab8e629d5faf04408f813d31
#
_entry.id   bc06c0caab8e629d5faf04408f813d31
#
_cell.length_a   1.000
_cell.length_b   1.000
_cell.length_c   1.000
_cell.angle_alpha   90.00
_cell.angle_beta   90.00
_cell.angle_gamma   90.00
#
_symmetry.space_group_name_H-M   'P 1'
#
loop_
_entity.id
_entity.type
_entity.pdbx_description
1 polymer ?
#
loop_
_entity_poly.entity_id
_entity_poly.type
_entity_poly.pdbx_seq_one_letter_code
_entity_poly.pdbx_strand_id
1 'polypeptide(L)'
;IVDTASAAALSNKLLQLSNGAIYDEDRGVHTIHNDKLEAFLELTESGNSMLVFYQYLHDLARLQEALAKTKLRYRVLKTLEDVEAWNNKELDILLAHPASAGHGLNLQAGGHSVVWFGLSWNLEQYQQANARLHRQGQTERVIVHHLVTRDSRDEDVLEALERKGDVQSYLMQSLKARIEEAKKQNNPMEVRK
;
A
#
# COMPACT_ATOMS: atom_id res chain seq x y z
N ILE A 1 26.65 -2.06 13.38
CA ILE A 1 25.88 -3.25 12.95
C ILE A 1 24.42 -2.93 13.21
N VAL A 2 23.62 -2.76 12.16
CA VAL A 2 22.16 -2.59 12.29
C VAL A 2 21.62 -3.99 12.53
N ASP A 3 21.03 -4.24 13.69
CA ASP A 3 20.40 -5.52 13.99
C ASP A 3 19.07 -5.66 13.19
N THR A 4 18.54 -6.87 13.11
CA THR A 4 17.36 -7.19 12.30
C THR A 4 16.11 -6.45 12.79
N ALA A 5 15.98 -6.24 14.10
CA ALA A 5 14.83 -5.54 14.69
C ALA A 5 14.87 -4.04 14.36
N SER A 6 16.04 -3.40 14.48
CA SER A 6 16.25 -1.99 14.08
C SER A 6 16.02 -1.78 12.58
N ALA A 7 16.45 -2.74 11.73
CA ALA A 7 16.25 -2.69 10.29
C ALA A 7 14.76 -2.76 9.92
N ALA A 8 14.00 -3.65 10.55
CA ALA A 8 12.57 -3.79 10.31
C ALA A 8 11.81 -2.53 10.76
N ALA A 9 12.14 -1.98 11.92
CA ALA A 9 11.53 -0.74 12.41
C ALA A 9 11.80 0.44 11.49
N LEU A 10 13.05 0.61 11.04
CA LEU A 10 13.43 1.66 10.08
C LEU A 10 12.69 1.48 8.75
N SER A 11 12.66 0.27 8.20
CA SER A 11 11.94 -0.03 6.96
C SER A 11 10.45 0.32 7.08
N ASN A 12 9.83 0.00 8.22
CA ASN A 12 8.42 0.33 8.46
C ASN A 12 8.19 1.86 8.52
N LYS A 13 9.09 2.62 9.16
CA LYS A 13 9.03 4.08 9.17
C LYS A 13 9.19 4.69 7.78
N LEU A 14 10.09 4.15 6.97
CA LEU A 14 10.28 4.59 5.60
C LEU A 14 9.05 4.32 4.71
N LEU A 15 8.34 3.20 4.92
CA LEU A 15 7.08 2.92 4.23
C LEU A 15 5.94 3.85 4.68
N GLN A 16 5.87 4.19 5.97
CA GLN A 16 4.93 5.21 6.45
C GLN A 16 5.20 6.56 5.76
N LEU A 17 6.47 6.97 5.69
CA LEU A 17 6.89 8.19 5.00
C LEU A 17 6.49 8.16 3.51
N SER A 18 6.71 7.04 2.82
CA SER A 18 6.29 6.86 1.42
C SER A 18 4.78 7.02 1.24
N ASN A 19 3.97 6.65 2.23
CA ASN A 19 2.52 6.85 2.21
C ASN A 19 2.10 8.29 2.57
N GLY A 20 3.04 9.14 2.98
CA GLY A 20 2.84 10.56 3.23
C GLY A 20 2.47 10.94 4.66
N ALA A 21 2.55 10.02 5.62
CA ALA A 21 2.39 10.33 7.04
C ALA A 21 3.18 9.34 7.91
N ILE A 22 3.57 9.76 9.10
CA ILE A 22 4.29 8.94 10.07
C ILE A 22 3.66 9.03 11.46
N TYR A 23 3.83 7.97 12.26
CA TYR A 23 3.56 8.03 13.69
C TYR A 23 4.79 8.56 14.43
N ASP A 24 4.59 9.44 15.40
CA ASP A 24 5.61 9.78 16.39
C ASP A 24 5.72 8.71 17.51
N GLU A 25 6.51 9.01 18.55
CA GLU A 25 6.73 8.12 19.68
C GLU A 25 5.43 7.94 20.52
N ASP A 26 4.58 8.96 20.58
CA ASP A 26 3.31 8.98 21.28
C ASP A 26 2.15 8.48 20.42
N ARG A 27 2.43 7.93 19.24
CA ARG A 27 1.46 7.49 18.22
C ARG A 27 0.62 8.62 17.62
N GLY A 28 1.04 9.86 17.76
CA GLY A 28 0.51 10.99 17.00
C GLY A 28 0.82 10.83 15.51
N VAL A 29 -0.06 11.32 14.66
CA VAL A 29 0.10 11.24 13.20
C VAL A 29 0.60 12.58 12.66
N HIS A 30 1.72 12.54 11.95
CA HIS A 30 2.29 13.70 11.26
C HIS A 30 2.18 13.49 9.76
N THR A 31 1.37 14.31 9.10
CA THR A 31 1.27 14.34 7.63
C THR A 31 2.49 15.04 7.05
N ILE A 32 3.13 14.42 6.07
CA ILE A 32 4.33 14.90 5.40
C ILE A 32 3.98 15.40 3.98
N HIS A 33 3.23 14.60 3.20
CA HIS A 33 2.78 14.94 1.86
C HIS A 33 1.48 14.21 1.49
N ASN A 34 0.84 14.60 0.40
CA ASN A 34 -0.42 14.02 -0.06
C ASN A 34 -0.32 13.36 -1.45
N ASP A 35 0.88 13.17 -1.99
CA ASP A 35 1.10 12.74 -3.38
C ASP A 35 0.33 11.46 -3.74
N LYS A 36 0.40 10.41 -2.88
CA LYS A 36 -0.37 9.19 -3.10
C LYS A 36 -1.88 9.39 -2.99
N LEU A 37 -2.31 10.31 -2.11
CA LEU A 37 -3.72 10.62 -1.95
C LEU A 37 -4.26 11.33 -3.18
N GLU A 38 -3.51 12.27 -3.73
CA GLU A 38 -3.84 12.97 -4.97
C GLU A 38 -3.88 12.00 -6.15
N ALA A 39 -2.85 11.17 -6.31
CA ALA A 39 -2.83 10.13 -7.34
C ALA A 39 -3.97 9.11 -7.20
N PHE A 40 -4.37 8.78 -5.97
CA PHE A 40 -5.54 7.93 -5.73
C PHE A 40 -6.83 8.61 -6.20
N LEU A 41 -7.03 9.89 -5.86
CA LEU A 41 -8.22 10.62 -6.29
C LEU A 41 -8.30 10.75 -7.82
N GLU A 42 -7.18 10.99 -8.50
CA GLU A 42 -7.11 10.97 -9.96
C GLU A 42 -7.55 9.62 -10.56
N LEU A 43 -7.14 8.49 -9.94
CA LEU A 43 -7.59 7.16 -10.39
C LEU A 43 -9.12 7.00 -10.28
N THR A 44 -9.75 7.62 -9.27
CA THR A 44 -11.20 7.51 -9.10
C THR A 44 -11.99 8.19 -10.22
N GLU A 45 -11.40 9.12 -10.96
CA GLU A 45 -12.03 9.80 -12.10
C GLU A 45 -12.34 8.84 -13.26
N SER A 46 -11.69 7.65 -13.29
CA SER A 46 -12.00 6.60 -14.29
C SER A 46 -13.42 6.06 -14.16
N GLY A 47 -14.10 6.27 -13.04
CA GLY A 47 -15.45 5.77 -12.77
C GLY A 47 -15.52 4.26 -12.49
N ASN A 48 -14.38 3.55 -12.43
CA ASN A 48 -14.34 2.14 -12.10
C ASN A 48 -14.49 1.90 -10.60
N SER A 49 -15.22 0.85 -10.21
CA SER A 49 -15.23 0.42 -8.81
C SER A 49 -13.88 -0.16 -8.42
N MET A 50 -13.33 0.25 -7.25
CA MET A 50 -11.98 -0.08 -6.82
C MET A 50 -11.95 -0.72 -5.44
N LEU A 51 -11.24 -1.85 -5.33
CA LEU A 51 -10.81 -2.43 -4.06
C LEU A 51 -9.47 -1.82 -3.70
N VAL A 52 -9.43 -1.04 -2.61
CA VAL A 52 -8.26 -0.24 -2.20
C VAL A 52 -7.63 -0.82 -0.95
N PHE A 53 -6.39 -1.24 -1.05
CA PHE A 53 -5.62 -1.76 0.08
C PHE A 53 -4.78 -0.66 0.73
N TYR A 54 -5.03 -0.43 2.02
CA TYR A 54 -4.24 0.45 2.88
C TYR A 54 -3.38 -0.37 3.84
N GLN A 55 -2.26 0.18 4.32
CA GLN A 55 -1.36 -0.52 5.23
C GLN A 55 -1.46 -0.01 6.67
N TYR A 56 -1.62 1.29 6.87
CA TYR A 56 -1.63 1.93 8.18
C TYR A 56 -2.98 2.56 8.51
N LEU A 57 -3.29 2.72 9.80
CA LEU A 57 -4.53 3.39 10.20
C LEU A 57 -4.56 4.87 9.78
N HIS A 58 -3.41 5.53 9.71
CA HIS A 58 -3.34 6.88 9.17
C HIS A 58 -3.65 6.94 7.67
N ASP A 59 -3.29 5.90 6.89
CA ASP A 59 -3.70 5.80 5.48
C ASP A 59 -5.21 5.73 5.38
N LEU A 60 -5.83 4.85 6.19
CA LEU A 60 -7.29 4.71 6.23
C LEU A 60 -7.97 6.02 6.59
N ALA A 61 -7.52 6.70 7.64
CA ALA A 61 -8.11 7.97 8.08
C ALA A 61 -8.04 9.05 6.99
N ARG A 62 -6.88 9.18 6.32
CA ARG A 62 -6.66 10.14 5.23
C ARG A 62 -7.48 9.80 3.98
N LEU A 63 -7.60 8.52 3.62
CA LEU A 63 -8.47 8.07 2.53
C LEU A 63 -9.93 8.37 2.81
N GLN A 64 -10.41 8.09 4.04
CA GLN A 64 -11.79 8.38 4.44
C GLN A 64 -12.07 9.88 4.42
N GLU A 65 -11.15 10.71 4.95
CA GLU A 65 -11.30 12.17 4.92
C GLU A 65 -11.37 12.72 3.49
N ALA A 66 -10.55 12.19 2.58
CA ALA A 66 -10.56 12.58 1.19
C ALA A 66 -11.85 12.15 0.46
N LEU A 67 -12.28 10.90 0.65
CA LEU A 67 -13.48 10.36 0.03
C LEU A 67 -14.76 11.02 0.56
N ALA A 68 -14.79 11.45 1.83
CA ALA A 68 -15.92 12.19 2.41
C ALA A 68 -16.19 13.54 1.72
N LYS A 69 -15.19 14.10 1.02
CA LYS A 69 -15.31 15.33 0.22
C LYS A 69 -15.80 15.08 -1.22
N THR A 70 -16.01 13.81 -1.58
CA THR A 70 -16.47 13.38 -2.90
C THR A 70 -17.93 12.89 -2.85
N LYS A 71 -18.48 12.53 -4.01
CA LYS A 71 -19.79 11.86 -4.12
C LYS A 71 -19.68 10.34 -4.20
N LEU A 72 -18.46 9.79 -4.06
CA LEU A 72 -18.22 8.36 -4.18
C LEU A 72 -18.78 7.61 -2.97
N ARG A 73 -19.44 6.50 -3.24
CA ARG A 73 -19.98 5.61 -2.21
C ARG A 73 -18.87 4.68 -1.77
N TYR A 74 -18.48 4.74 -0.51
CA TYR A 74 -17.40 3.90 0.00
C TYR A 74 -17.74 3.25 1.34
N ARG A 75 -17.13 2.11 1.61
CA ARG A 75 -17.10 1.45 2.92
C ARG A 75 -15.71 0.93 3.23
N VAL A 76 -15.49 0.67 4.52
CA VAL A 76 -14.32 -0.09 5.01
C VAL A 76 -14.78 -1.53 5.22
N LEU A 77 -14.07 -2.48 4.64
CA LEU A 77 -14.38 -3.90 4.77
C LEU A 77 -14.21 -4.38 6.22
N LYS A 78 -15.32 -4.67 6.89
CA LYS A 78 -15.36 -5.16 8.27
C LYS A 78 -16.33 -6.34 8.44
N THR A 79 -17.41 -6.36 7.69
CA THR A 79 -18.52 -7.30 7.85
C THR A 79 -18.91 -7.97 6.53
N LEU A 80 -19.74 -9.00 6.60
CA LEU A 80 -20.31 -9.62 5.39
C LEU A 80 -21.25 -8.67 4.64
N GLU A 81 -21.90 -7.75 5.32
CA GLU A 81 -22.73 -6.72 4.68
C GLU A 81 -21.90 -5.80 3.76
N ASP A 82 -20.63 -5.52 4.12
CA ASP A 82 -19.74 -4.75 3.26
C ASP A 82 -19.36 -5.53 2.00
N VAL A 83 -19.19 -6.85 2.13
CA VAL A 83 -18.94 -7.74 0.99
C VAL A 83 -20.17 -7.81 0.08
N GLU A 84 -21.36 -7.90 0.64
CA GLU A 84 -22.62 -7.92 -0.14
C GLU A 84 -22.84 -6.60 -0.87
N ALA A 85 -22.69 -5.46 -0.18
CA ALA A 85 -22.81 -4.14 -0.78
C ALA A 85 -21.81 -3.93 -1.93
N TRP A 86 -20.55 -4.40 -1.76
CA TRP A 86 -19.55 -4.39 -2.82
C TRP A 86 -19.98 -5.26 -4.01
N ASN A 87 -20.34 -6.51 -3.77
CA ASN A 87 -20.70 -7.45 -4.82
C ASN A 87 -21.99 -7.06 -5.56
N ASN A 88 -22.91 -6.36 -4.90
CA ASN A 88 -24.13 -5.79 -5.49
C ASN A 88 -23.86 -4.48 -6.25
N LYS A 89 -22.60 -4.02 -6.35
CA LYS A 89 -22.22 -2.76 -7.02
C LYS A 89 -22.86 -1.51 -6.39
N GLU A 90 -23.12 -1.56 -5.09
CA GLU A 90 -23.63 -0.43 -4.32
C GLU A 90 -22.51 0.54 -3.92
N LEU A 91 -21.25 0.10 -4.04
CA LEU A 91 -20.06 0.86 -3.68
C LEU A 91 -19.20 1.17 -4.91
N ASP A 92 -18.62 2.36 -4.91
CA ASP A 92 -17.61 2.77 -5.86
C ASP A 92 -16.20 2.41 -5.33
N ILE A 93 -16.02 2.48 -4.01
CA ILE A 93 -14.74 2.17 -3.34
C ILE A 93 -14.98 1.23 -2.16
N LEU A 94 -14.20 0.14 -2.08
CA LEU A 94 -14.10 -0.71 -0.90
C LEU A 94 -12.68 -0.59 -0.32
N LEU A 95 -12.55 0.01 0.87
CA LEU A 95 -11.27 0.11 1.59
C LEU A 95 -11.03 -1.16 2.40
N ALA A 96 -9.89 -1.80 2.28
CA ALA A 96 -9.57 -3.02 3.02
C ALA A 96 -8.11 -3.03 3.51
N HIS A 97 -7.87 -3.56 4.70
CA HIS A 97 -6.53 -3.96 5.08
C HIS A 97 -6.23 -5.33 4.45
N PRO A 98 -5.03 -5.56 3.88
CA PRO A 98 -4.74 -6.83 3.20
C PRO A 98 -4.96 -8.07 4.07
N ALA A 99 -4.69 -8.00 5.38
CA ALA A 99 -4.96 -9.09 6.32
C ALA A 99 -6.46 -9.40 6.44
N SER A 100 -7.34 -8.40 6.37
CA SER A 100 -8.80 -8.61 6.45
C SER A 100 -9.33 -9.32 5.22
N ALA A 101 -8.71 -9.13 4.05
CA ALA A 101 -9.04 -9.83 2.83
C ALA A 101 -8.56 -11.30 2.83
N GLY A 102 -7.74 -11.72 3.80
CA GLY A 102 -7.15 -13.07 3.89
C GLY A 102 -8.15 -14.22 4.14
N HIS A 103 -9.35 -13.96 4.61
CA HIS A 103 -10.30 -14.97 5.10
C HIS A 103 -11.26 -15.54 4.04
N GLY A 104 -10.81 -15.83 2.84
CA GLY A 104 -11.61 -16.56 1.84
C GLY A 104 -12.75 -15.78 1.19
N LEU A 105 -12.84 -14.47 1.42
CA LEU A 105 -13.88 -13.61 0.88
C LEU A 105 -13.86 -13.61 -0.65
N ASN A 106 -15.05 -13.63 -1.26
CA ASN A 106 -15.21 -13.46 -2.70
C ASN A 106 -15.65 -12.02 -2.99
N LEU A 107 -14.80 -11.25 -3.65
CA LEU A 107 -15.04 -9.85 -4.00
C LEU A 107 -15.11 -9.62 -5.52
N GLN A 108 -15.09 -10.68 -6.33
CA GLN A 108 -14.96 -10.57 -7.78
C GLN A 108 -16.14 -9.91 -8.48
N ALA A 109 -17.35 -9.98 -7.91
CA ALA A 109 -18.55 -9.46 -8.56
C ALA A 109 -18.66 -7.92 -8.48
N GLY A 110 -18.03 -7.31 -7.48
CA GLY A 110 -18.11 -5.86 -7.25
C GLY A 110 -17.25 -5.02 -8.19
N GLY A 111 -16.14 -5.59 -8.70
CA GLY A 111 -15.25 -4.85 -9.59
C GLY A 111 -14.06 -5.67 -10.07
N HIS A 112 -13.21 -5.03 -10.87
CA HIS A 112 -12.00 -5.63 -11.44
C HIS A 112 -10.75 -4.75 -11.30
N SER A 113 -10.83 -3.69 -10.48
CA SER A 113 -9.72 -2.77 -10.24
C SER A 113 -9.25 -2.89 -8.80
N VAL A 114 -7.96 -3.13 -8.60
CA VAL A 114 -7.28 -3.16 -7.31
C VAL A 114 -6.34 -1.97 -7.21
N VAL A 115 -6.33 -1.27 -6.08
CA VAL A 115 -5.39 -0.19 -5.82
C VAL A 115 -4.62 -0.50 -4.53
N TRP A 116 -3.30 -0.58 -4.62
CA TRP A 116 -2.41 -0.64 -3.47
C TRP A 116 -1.98 0.78 -3.10
N PHE A 117 -2.64 1.37 -2.10
CA PHE A 117 -2.27 2.67 -1.54
C PHE A 117 -0.98 2.57 -0.71
N GLY A 118 -0.86 1.51 0.08
CA GLY A 118 0.34 1.19 0.84
C GLY A 118 0.80 -0.24 0.56
N LEU A 119 2.09 -0.41 0.31
CA LEU A 119 2.73 -1.70 0.08
C LEU A 119 3.30 -2.27 1.38
N SER A 120 3.43 -3.59 1.45
CA SER A 120 4.11 -4.29 2.55
C SER A 120 5.02 -5.39 2.01
N TRP A 121 6.01 -5.80 2.83
CA TRP A 121 6.94 -6.88 2.49
C TRP A 121 6.31 -8.29 2.53
N ASN A 122 5.02 -8.41 2.83
CA ASN A 122 4.34 -9.69 2.94
C ASN A 122 3.81 -10.16 1.58
N LEU A 123 4.64 -10.93 0.86
CA LEU A 123 4.30 -11.47 -0.45
C LEU A 123 3.05 -12.36 -0.42
N GLU A 124 2.91 -13.21 0.61
CA GLU A 124 1.76 -14.11 0.74
C GLU A 124 0.47 -13.30 0.87
N GLN A 125 0.47 -12.30 1.75
CA GLN A 125 -0.66 -11.41 1.95
C GLN A 125 -1.00 -10.63 0.68
N TYR A 126 0.01 -10.14 -0.05
CA TYR A 126 -0.15 -9.48 -1.33
C TYR A 126 -0.83 -10.39 -2.38
N GLN A 127 -0.35 -11.62 -2.50
CA GLN A 127 -0.91 -12.58 -3.45
C GLN A 127 -2.34 -12.98 -3.07
N GLN A 128 -2.61 -13.24 -1.79
CA GLN A 128 -3.94 -13.58 -1.29
C GLN A 128 -4.93 -12.42 -1.49
N ALA A 129 -4.52 -11.18 -1.25
CA ALA A 129 -5.35 -10.00 -1.43
C ALA A 129 -5.74 -9.81 -2.90
N ASN A 130 -4.79 -9.90 -3.83
CA ASN A 130 -5.08 -9.80 -5.26
C ASN A 130 -5.99 -10.93 -5.76
N ALA A 131 -5.85 -12.14 -5.21
CA ALA A 131 -6.69 -13.29 -5.55
C ALA A 131 -8.17 -13.13 -5.13
N ARG A 132 -8.55 -12.06 -4.41
CA ARG A 132 -9.97 -11.77 -4.09
C ARG A 132 -10.75 -11.29 -5.30
N LEU A 133 -10.11 -10.61 -6.24
CA LEU A 133 -10.68 -10.19 -7.51
C LEU A 133 -10.20 -11.08 -8.66
N HIS A 134 -8.92 -11.42 -8.70
CA HIS A 134 -8.32 -12.27 -9.73
C HIS A 134 -8.54 -13.76 -9.40
N ARG A 135 -9.75 -14.25 -9.65
CA ARG A 135 -10.19 -15.58 -9.28
C ARG A 135 -10.97 -16.24 -10.43
N GLN A 136 -11.10 -17.58 -10.39
CA GLN A 136 -11.96 -18.33 -11.32
C GLN A 136 -13.40 -17.78 -11.28
N GLY A 137 -13.95 -17.43 -12.45
CA GLY A 137 -15.26 -16.80 -12.60
C GLY A 137 -15.21 -15.28 -12.78
N GLN A 138 -14.05 -14.64 -12.69
CA GLN A 138 -13.89 -13.24 -13.10
C GLN A 138 -13.89 -13.16 -14.62
N THR A 139 -14.80 -12.37 -15.17
CA THR A 139 -14.98 -12.19 -16.63
C THR A 139 -14.23 -10.99 -17.17
N GLU A 140 -13.91 -10.04 -16.29
CA GLU A 140 -13.22 -8.81 -16.65
C GLU A 140 -11.71 -8.94 -16.38
N ARG A 141 -10.90 -8.21 -17.15
CA ARG A 141 -9.47 -8.13 -16.91
C ARG A 141 -9.20 -7.38 -15.60
N VAL A 142 -8.64 -8.06 -14.61
CA VAL A 142 -8.25 -7.43 -13.35
C VAL A 142 -7.02 -6.54 -13.57
N ILE A 143 -7.14 -5.27 -13.19
CA ILE A 143 -6.06 -4.28 -13.24
C ILE A 143 -5.61 -4.02 -11.81
N VAL A 144 -4.31 -4.11 -11.56
CA VAL A 144 -3.70 -3.83 -10.26
C VAL A 144 -2.85 -2.57 -10.37
N HIS A 145 -3.25 -1.53 -9.67
CA HIS A 145 -2.53 -0.27 -9.58
C HIS A 145 -1.69 -0.25 -8.29
N HIS A 146 -0.43 0.11 -8.41
CA HIS A 146 0.45 0.37 -7.26
C HIS A 146 0.76 1.86 -7.19
N LEU A 147 0.39 2.51 -6.09
CA LEU A 147 0.79 3.89 -5.83
C LEU A 147 2.17 3.87 -5.19
N VAL A 148 3.16 4.28 -5.97
CA VAL A 148 4.57 4.21 -5.61
C VAL A 148 5.15 5.62 -5.53
N THR A 149 5.68 5.99 -4.38
CA THR A 149 6.45 7.23 -4.23
C THR A 149 7.85 7.00 -4.80
N ARG A 150 8.26 7.86 -5.73
CA ARG A 150 9.57 7.77 -6.40
C ARG A 150 10.70 7.94 -5.41
N ASP A 151 11.81 7.25 -5.65
CA ASP A 151 13.03 7.26 -4.82
C ASP A 151 12.77 6.88 -3.36
N SER A 152 11.77 6.02 -3.12
CA SER A 152 11.32 5.63 -1.80
C SER A 152 11.38 4.12 -1.57
N ARG A 153 11.01 3.71 -0.36
CA ARG A 153 10.95 2.30 0.03
C ARG A 153 9.88 1.50 -0.73
N ASP A 154 8.91 2.16 -1.31
CA ASP A 154 7.88 1.50 -2.13
C ASP A 154 8.48 0.77 -3.34
N GLU A 155 9.47 1.38 -3.99
CA GLU A 155 10.13 0.78 -5.17
C GLU A 155 10.83 -0.53 -4.79
N ASP A 156 11.53 -0.55 -3.64
CA ASP A 156 12.20 -1.74 -3.14
C ASP A 156 11.18 -2.86 -2.82
N VAL A 157 10.04 -2.49 -2.22
CA VAL A 157 8.96 -3.46 -1.93
C VAL A 157 8.37 -4.01 -3.21
N LEU A 158 8.05 -3.14 -4.17
CA LEU A 158 7.45 -3.56 -5.43
C LEU A 158 8.37 -4.52 -6.19
N GLU A 159 9.67 -4.20 -6.28
CA GLU A 159 10.66 -5.08 -6.90
C GLU A 159 10.76 -6.44 -6.19
N ALA A 160 10.73 -6.46 -4.84
CA ALA A 160 10.74 -7.69 -4.08
C ALA A 160 9.50 -8.55 -4.32
N LEU A 161 8.31 -7.93 -4.40
CA LEU A 161 7.05 -8.61 -4.67
C LEU A 161 7.02 -9.21 -6.10
N GLU A 162 7.59 -8.52 -7.07
CA GLU A 162 7.66 -8.99 -8.47
C GLU A 162 8.61 -10.18 -8.64
N ARG A 163 9.74 -10.15 -7.94
CA ARG A 163 10.76 -11.22 -8.02
C ARG A 163 10.33 -12.54 -7.41
N LYS A 164 9.27 -12.57 -6.60
CA LYS A 164 8.77 -13.76 -5.88
C LYS A 164 9.87 -14.52 -5.10
N GLY A 165 10.89 -13.78 -4.66
CA GLY A 165 12.09 -14.34 -4.03
C GLY A 165 12.10 -14.22 -2.52
N ASP A 166 13.29 -14.36 -1.93
CA ASP A 166 13.53 -14.16 -0.51
C ASP A 166 13.43 -12.67 -0.15
N VAL A 167 12.20 -12.24 0.16
CA VAL A 167 11.84 -10.87 0.53
C VAL A 167 12.69 -10.37 1.71
N GLN A 168 13.06 -11.25 2.65
CA GLN A 168 13.84 -10.87 3.82
C GLN A 168 15.28 -10.49 3.46
N SER A 169 15.93 -11.30 2.63
CA SER A 169 17.28 -11.00 2.13
C SER A 169 17.29 -9.72 1.30
N TYR A 170 16.28 -9.52 0.46
CA TYR A 170 16.15 -8.31 -0.34
C TYR A 170 15.94 -7.07 0.52
N LEU A 171 15.07 -7.16 1.54
CA LEU A 171 14.85 -6.11 2.53
C LEU A 171 16.17 -5.64 3.17
N MET A 172 17.00 -6.60 3.60
CA MET A 172 18.29 -6.29 4.24
C MET A 172 19.30 -5.67 3.27
N GLN A 173 19.35 -6.14 2.03
CA GLN A 173 20.27 -5.60 1.02
C GLN A 173 19.91 -4.19 0.61
N SER A 174 18.64 -3.95 0.26
CA SER A 174 18.16 -2.65 -0.17
C SER A 174 18.28 -1.59 0.94
N LEU A 175 18.04 -1.98 2.20
CA LEU A 175 18.21 -1.07 3.33
C LEU A 175 19.68 -0.68 3.53
N LYS A 176 20.62 -1.64 3.43
CA LYS A 176 22.06 -1.37 3.52
C LYS A 176 22.50 -0.42 2.41
N ALA A 177 22.08 -0.65 1.16
CA ALA A 177 22.41 0.20 0.03
C ALA A 177 21.96 1.65 0.26
N ARG A 178 20.70 1.88 0.70
CA ARG A 178 20.19 3.23 1.00
C ARG A 178 20.93 3.92 2.15
N ILE A 179 21.31 3.18 3.19
CA ILE A 179 22.12 3.74 4.30
C ILE A 179 23.50 4.16 3.78
N GLU A 180 24.13 3.38 2.91
CA GLU A 180 25.42 3.71 2.32
C GLU A 180 25.34 4.94 1.41
N GLU A 181 24.30 5.05 0.59
CA GLU A 181 24.06 6.23 -0.25
C GLU A 181 23.87 7.50 0.57
N ALA A 182 23.03 7.43 1.61
CA ALA A 182 22.80 8.56 2.52
C ALA A 182 24.08 9.00 3.23
N LYS A 183 24.95 8.06 3.64
CA LYS A 183 26.26 8.36 4.21
C LYS A 183 27.18 9.05 3.22
N LYS A 184 27.20 8.63 1.94
CA LYS A 184 28.00 9.26 0.89
C LYS A 184 27.52 10.69 0.60
N GLN A 185 26.23 10.95 0.60
CA GLN A 185 25.66 12.28 0.38
C GLN A 185 25.96 13.24 1.55
N ASN A 186 26.00 12.73 2.80
CA ASN A 186 26.29 13.53 3.99
C ASN A 186 27.78 13.71 4.27
N ASN A 187 28.70 13.07 3.53
CA ASN A 187 30.14 13.23 3.67
C ASN A 187 30.82 13.56 2.32
N PRO A 188 30.62 14.78 1.77
CA PRO A 188 31.18 15.18 0.48
C PRO A 188 32.70 15.38 0.48
N MET A 189 33.40 15.19 1.59
CA MET A 189 34.83 15.51 1.73
C MET A 189 35.81 14.35 1.42
N GLU A 190 35.35 13.14 1.10
CA GLU A 190 36.24 12.00 0.79
C GLU A 190 36.48 11.74 -0.70
N VAL A 191 36.01 12.58 -1.60
CA VAL A 191 36.22 12.40 -3.06
C VAL A 191 37.25 13.39 -3.63
N ARG A 192 38.25 13.74 -2.86
CA ARG A 192 39.45 14.41 -3.40
C ARG A 192 40.72 13.79 -2.83
N LYS A 193 41.15 12.68 -3.41
CA LYS A 193 42.54 12.29 -3.51
C LYS A 193 42.76 11.55 -4.83
#